data_21cb8da7fb0cf107959c8cfcf0632735
#
_entry.id   21cb8da7fb0cf107959c8cfcf0632735
#
_cell.length_a   1.000
_cell.length_b   1.000
_cell.length_c   1.000
_cell.angle_alpha   90.00
_cell.angle_beta   90.00
_cell.angle_gamma   90.00
#
_symmetry.space_group_name_H-M   'P 1'
#
loop_
_entity.id
_entity.type
_entity.pdbx_description
1 polymer ?
#
loop_
_entity_poly.entity_id
_entity_poly.type
_entity_poly.pdbx_seq_one_letter_code
_entity_poly.pdbx_strand_id
1 'polypeptide(L)' 'MAQVTTEGALAVTPHDSTMLTTVCTKLFVGGAGTVSLLMQDGTTAAKTAVPVGLHKFGGFQRVNSTGTAASNLVAFY' A
#
# COMPACT_ATOMS: atom_id res chain seq x y z
N MET A 1 29.03 10.85 4.12
CA MET A 1 28.00 10.72 5.11
C MET A 1 26.72 10.19 4.49
N ALA A 2 25.94 9.50 5.27
CA ALA A 2 24.71 8.93 4.76
C ALA A 2 23.70 10.03 4.39
N GLN A 3 23.08 9.87 3.27
CA GLN A 3 22.02 10.74 2.86
C GLN A 3 20.79 10.52 3.74
N VAL A 4 20.29 11.59 4.30
CA VAL A 4 19.03 11.53 5.02
C VAL A 4 17.89 11.56 4.01
N THR A 5 17.04 10.55 4.07
CA THR A 5 15.85 10.51 3.23
C THR A 5 14.62 10.38 4.11
N THR A 6 13.48 10.74 3.56
CA THR A 6 12.21 10.52 4.24
C THR A 6 11.59 9.18 3.82
N GLU A 7 12.29 8.42 3.01
CA GLU A 7 11.77 7.13 2.55
C GLU A 7 11.87 6.10 3.65
N GLY A 8 10.82 5.33 3.79
CA GLY A 8 10.76 4.26 4.76
C GLY A 8 9.79 3.19 4.30
N ALA A 9 9.72 2.11 5.07
CA ALA A 9 8.88 0.98 4.74
C ALA A 9 8.04 0.59 5.94
N LEU A 10 6.79 0.22 5.68
CA LEU A 10 5.85 -0.27 6.69
C LEU A 10 5.33 -1.64 6.27
N ALA A 11 5.39 -2.61 7.18
CA ALA A 11 4.67 -3.86 6.97
C ALA A 11 3.18 -3.57 6.99
N VAL A 12 2.47 -4.04 5.98
CA VAL A 12 1.06 -3.74 5.82
C VAL A 12 0.22 -4.95 6.16
N THR A 13 -0.66 -4.79 7.14
CA THR A 13 -1.76 -5.73 7.37
C THR A 13 -3.02 -5.03 6.87
N PRO A 14 -3.66 -5.55 5.83
CA PRO A 14 -4.88 -4.90 5.33
C PRO A 14 -5.94 -4.80 6.41
N HIS A 15 -6.60 -3.67 6.48
CA HIS A 15 -7.61 -3.40 7.49
C HIS A 15 -8.61 -2.38 6.97
N ASP A 16 -9.87 -2.53 7.33
CA ASP A 16 -10.92 -1.66 6.81
C ASP A 16 -11.10 -0.37 7.60
N SER A 17 -10.44 -0.23 8.74
CA SER A 17 -10.59 0.97 9.57
C SER A 17 -9.29 1.55 10.09
N THR A 18 -8.19 0.80 10.10
CA THR A 18 -6.92 1.30 10.63
C THR A 18 -6.08 1.90 9.53
N MET A 19 -5.81 3.20 9.65
CA MET A 19 -4.97 3.92 8.70
C MET A 19 -3.50 3.56 8.89
N LEU A 20 -2.72 3.72 7.82
CA LEU A 20 -1.27 3.69 7.91
C LEU A 20 -0.80 4.90 8.74
N THR A 21 0.34 4.75 9.40
CA THR A 21 0.88 5.83 10.22
C THR A 21 1.32 7.03 9.40
N THR A 22 1.55 6.83 8.11
CA THR A 22 1.89 7.90 7.18
C THR A 22 1.33 7.56 5.81
N VAL A 23 1.15 8.60 5.00
CA VAL A 23 0.72 8.40 3.61
C VAL A 23 1.86 7.76 2.84
N CYS A 24 1.55 6.68 2.13
CA CYS A 24 2.52 5.94 1.34
C CYS A 24 2.24 6.13 -0.14
N THR A 25 3.26 5.95 -0.98
CA THR A 25 3.12 6.15 -2.43
C THR A 25 3.41 4.89 -3.22
N LYS A 26 4.10 3.93 -2.63
CA LYS A 26 4.49 2.69 -3.31
C LYS A 26 4.08 1.51 -2.46
N LEU A 27 3.79 0.40 -3.11
CA LEU A 27 3.41 -0.83 -2.43
C LEU A 27 4.15 -1.99 -3.07
N PHE A 28 4.87 -2.75 -2.26
CA PHE A 28 5.47 -4.00 -2.69
C PHE A 28 4.47 -5.12 -2.43
N VAL A 29 4.21 -5.90 -3.46
CA VAL A 29 3.28 -7.04 -3.40
C VAL A 29 4.10 -8.31 -3.44
N GLY A 30 4.07 -9.07 -2.36
CA GLY A 30 4.78 -10.34 -2.28
C GLY A 30 3.95 -11.53 -2.77
N GLY A 31 2.64 -11.44 -2.70
CA GLY A 31 1.73 -12.42 -3.26
C GLY A 31 0.70 -11.74 -4.13
N ALA A 32 0.65 -12.09 -5.41
CA ALA A 32 -0.20 -11.41 -6.39
C ALA A 32 -1.68 -11.51 -6.04
N GLY A 33 -2.44 -10.50 -6.42
CA GLY A 33 -3.88 -10.47 -6.19
C GLY A 33 -4.44 -9.07 -6.32
N THR A 34 -5.71 -8.92 -5.97
CA THR A 34 -6.38 -7.63 -5.96
C THR A 34 -5.95 -6.82 -4.74
N VAL A 35 -5.73 -5.53 -4.92
CA VAL A 35 -5.41 -4.60 -3.84
C VAL A 35 -6.44 -3.47 -3.84
N SER A 36 -7.05 -3.23 -2.69
CA SER A 36 -7.99 -2.12 -2.50
C SER A 36 -7.34 -1.07 -1.62
N LEU A 37 -7.20 0.13 -2.13
CA LEU A 37 -6.50 1.22 -1.44
C LEU A 37 -7.46 2.36 -1.14
N LEU A 38 -7.35 2.92 0.07
CA LEU A 38 -7.97 4.20 0.36
C LEU A 38 -6.94 5.28 0.02
N MET A 39 -7.26 6.07 -0.99
CA MET A 39 -6.35 7.10 -1.48
C MET A 39 -6.36 8.31 -0.55
N GLN A 40 -5.38 9.18 -0.74
CA GLN A 40 -5.21 10.35 0.11
C GLN A 40 -6.39 11.31 0.06
N ASP A 41 -7.08 11.36 -1.07
CA ASP A 41 -8.24 12.23 -1.24
C ASP A 41 -9.55 11.61 -0.74
N GLY A 42 -9.49 10.41 -0.16
CA GLY A 42 -10.67 9.72 0.36
C GLY A 42 -11.33 8.77 -0.61
N THR A 43 -10.88 8.70 -1.85
CA THR A 43 -11.44 7.74 -2.81
C THR A 43 -10.82 6.36 -2.62
N THR A 44 -11.57 5.35 -3.05
CA THR A 44 -11.07 3.96 -3.00
C THR A 44 -10.67 3.53 -4.40
N ALA A 45 -9.45 3.02 -4.53
CA ALA A 45 -8.94 2.48 -5.77
C ALA A 45 -8.76 0.98 -5.64
N ALA A 46 -9.43 0.20 -6.47
CA ALA A 46 -9.28 -1.25 -6.52
C ALA A 46 -8.42 -1.60 -7.73
N LYS A 47 -7.29 -2.24 -7.48
CA LYS A 47 -6.37 -2.69 -8.52
C LYS A 47 -6.43 -4.20 -8.60
N THR A 48 -6.95 -4.72 -9.71
CA THR A 48 -7.11 -6.16 -9.90
C THR A 48 -5.85 -6.76 -10.52
N ALA A 49 -5.59 -8.02 -10.20
CA ALA A 49 -4.49 -8.79 -10.80
C ALA A 49 -3.14 -8.09 -10.68
N VAL A 50 -2.86 -7.51 -9.51
CA VAL A 50 -1.57 -6.86 -9.28
C VAL A 50 -0.49 -7.94 -9.16
N PRO A 51 0.53 -7.94 -10.02
CA PRO A 51 1.57 -8.96 -9.95
C PRO A 51 2.53 -8.69 -8.79
N VAL A 52 3.32 -9.70 -8.46
CA VAL A 52 4.39 -9.56 -7.48
C VAL A 52 5.37 -8.49 -7.94
N GLY A 53 5.77 -7.63 -7.04
CA GLY A 53 6.74 -6.58 -7.31
C GLY A 53 6.37 -5.26 -6.65
N LEU A 54 7.18 -4.26 -6.94
CA LEU A 54 6.98 -2.92 -6.42
C LEU A 54 6.12 -2.11 -7.40
N HIS A 55 5.05 -1.51 -6.87
CA HIS A 55 4.13 -0.72 -7.67
C HIS A 55 3.96 0.65 -7.07
N LYS A 56 3.85 1.66 -7.92
CA LYS A 56 3.60 3.03 -7.49
C LYS A 56 2.14 3.36 -7.78
N PHE A 57 1.38 3.60 -6.73
CA PHE A 57 -0.06 3.84 -6.84
C PHE A 57 -0.47 5.28 -6.56
N GLY A 58 0.48 6.16 -6.23
CA GLY A 58 0.16 7.49 -5.73
C GLY A 58 -0.13 7.46 -4.23
N GLY A 59 -0.48 8.59 -3.65
CA GLY A 59 -0.66 8.68 -2.21
C GLY A 59 -1.85 7.87 -1.71
N PHE A 60 -1.62 6.91 -0.84
CA PHE A 60 -2.68 6.14 -0.20
C PHE A 60 -2.45 6.11 1.30
N GLN A 61 -3.53 6.05 2.05
CA GLN A 61 -3.49 6.13 3.51
C GLN A 61 -3.94 4.84 4.19
N ARG A 62 -4.47 3.89 3.45
CA ARG A 62 -4.90 2.60 4.00
C ARG A 62 -4.97 1.56 2.90
N VAL A 63 -4.61 0.33 3.25
CA VAL A 63 -4.90 -0.83 2.41
C VAL A 63 -6.09 -1.51 3.04
N ASN A 64 -7.21 -1.54 2.33
CA ASN A 64 -8.45 -2.12 2.86
C ASN A 64 -8.35 -3.63 2.91
N SER A 65 -8.92 -4.22 3.94
CA SER A 65 -9.03 -5.69 4.04
C SER A 65 -10.06 -6.21 3.05
N THR A 66 -11.21 -5.55 2.97
CA THR A 66 -12.24 -5.90 2.00
C THR A 66 -11.75 -5.58 0.60
N GLY A 67 -11.75 -6.58 -0.27
CA GLY A 67 -11.31 -6.40 -1.66
C GLY A 67 -9.82 -6.60 -1.88
N THR A 68 -9.04 -6.87 -0.84
CA THR A 68 -7.62 -7.14 -0.97
C THR A 68 -7.37 -8.63 -0.84
N ALA A 69 -6.87 -9.24 -1.92
CA ALA A 69 -6.49 -10.64 -1.94
C ALA A 69 -4.97 -10.83 -2.00
N ALA A 70 -4.23 -9.78 -2.34
CA ALA A 70 -2.77 -9.82 -2.35
C ALA A 70 -2.24 -10.02 -0.93
N SER A 71 -1.04 -10.57 -0.83
CA SER A 71 -0.43 -10.89 0.46
C SER A 71 1.01 -10.41 0.53
N ASN A 72 1.56 -10.42 1.75
CA ASN A 72 2.94 -10.00 2.01
C ASN A 72 3.21 -8.60 1.47
N LEU A 73 2.41 -7.65 1.93
CA LEU A 73 2.46 -6.28 1.44
C LEU A 73 3.40 -5.44 2.29
N VAL A 74 4.19 -4.60 1.63
CA VAL A 74 5.04 -3.60 2.29
C VAL A 74 4.80 -2.27 1.60
N ALA A 75 4.43 -1.26 2.38
CA ALA A 75 4.22 0.08 1.85
C ALA A 75 5.46 0.93 2.04
N PHE A 76 5.72 1.80 1.10
CA PHE A 76 6.86 2.71 1.14
C PHE A 76 6.40 4.15 1.10
N TYR A 77 7.09 4.98 1.85
CA TYR A 77 6.81 6.43 1.91
C TYR A 77 8.08 7.24 1.78
#